data_341363f8c21f86f3a7a2c1031047864f
#
_entry.id   341363f8c21f86f3a7a2c1031047864f
#
_cell.length_a   1.000
_cell.length_b   1.000
_cell.length_c   1.000
_cell.angle_alpha   90.00
_cell.angle_beta   90.00
_cell.angle_gamma   90.00
#
_symmetry.space_group_name_H-M   'P 1'
#
loop_
_entity.id
_entity.type
_entity.pdbx_description
1 polymer ?
#
loop_
_entity_poly.entity_id
_entity_poly.type
_entity_poly.pdbx_seq_one_letter_code
_entity_poly.pdbx_strand_id
1 'polypeptide(L)'
;LNNLKGKVESRWSVVDIVIVNVGDGRSVSDALPSDEQWKSTWNSNFESALQTARTFLPILEESQGVLLFVSSIAGIEAFGAPTDYSTAKTAIIALAKNMARKLAPSVRVNVIAPGNVYFKGGSWDGKIKQDKKDVDEIIKSTVPMNRFATPQEIADSAVFLCSDRANFITGATLVIDGGQTVGVL
;
A
#
# COMPACT_ATOMS: atom_id res chain seq x y z
N LEU A 1 -3.23 -13.21 -13.70
CA LEU A 1 -3.22 -11.79 -14.10
C LEU A 1 -3.35 -11.64 -15.62
N ASN A 2 -2.68 -12.44 -16.47
CA ASN A 2 -2.77 -12.32 -17.93
C ASN A 2 -4.21 -12.43 -18.46
N ASN A 3 -5.04 -13.34 -17.91
CA ASN A 3 -6.46 -13.42 -18.28
C ASN A 3 -7.24 -12.16 -17.85
N LEU A 4 -6.90 -11.56 -16.70
CA LEU A 4 -7.49 -10.30 -16.27
C LEU A 4 -7.08 -9.16 -17.21
N LYS A 5 -5.79 -9.07 -17.56
CA LYS A 5 -5.28 -8.07 -18.51
C LYS A 5 -6.06 -8.16 -19.84
N GLY A 6 -6.17 -9.34 -20.44
CA GLY A 6 -6.90 -9.52 -21.70
C GLY A 6 -8.39 -9.10 -21.62
N LYS A 7 -9.05 -9.34 -20.47
CA LYS A 7 -10.43 -8.87 -20.24
C LYS A 7 -10.51 -7.34 -20.12
N VAL A 8 -9.53 -6.72 -19.48
CA VAL A 8 -9.46 -5.27 -19.36
C VAL A 8 -9.22 -4.63 -20.71
N GLU A 9 -8.24 -5.11 -21.47
CA GLU A 9 -7.91 -4.62 -22.81
C GLU A 9 -9.06 -4.81 -23.82
N SER A 10 -9.82 -5.92 -23.69
CA SER A 10 -10.98 -6.13 -24.56
C SER A 10 -12.16 -5.20 -24.27
N ARG A 11 -12.22 -4.64 -23.05
CA ARG A 11 -13.31 -3.75 -22.62
C ARG A 11 -12.93 -2.27 -22.74
N TRP A 12 -11.68 -1.95 -22.45
CA TRP A 12 -11.15 -0.59 -22.46
C TRP A 12 -9.87 -0.57 -23.30
N SER A 13 -9.84 0.27 -24.31
CA SER A 13 -8.69 0.39 -25.21
C SER A 13 -7.45 0.94 -24.51
N VAL A 14 -7.63 1.64 -23.38
CA VAL A 14 -6.58 2.31 -22.63
C VAL A 14 -6.75 2.04 -21.14
N VAL A 15 -5.64 1.92 -20.43
CA VAL A 15 -5.56 1.91 -18.97
C VAL A 15 -4.63 3.01 -18.53
N ASP A 16 -5.17 4.04 -17.91
CA ASP A 16 -4.40 5.21 -17.47
C ASP A 16 -3.87 5.07 -16.05
N ILE A 17 -4.57 4.31 -15.21
CA ILE A 17 -4.26 4.19 -13.78
C ILE A 17 -4.33 2.73 -13.35
N VAL A 18 -3.28 2.28 -12.68
CA VAL A 18 -3.27 0.99 -11.97
C VAL A 18 -2.96 1.22 -10.50
N ILE A 19 -3.88 0.79 -9.62
CA ILE A 19 -3.70 0.86 -8.16
C ILE A 19 -3.47 -0.56 -7.64
N VAL A 20 -2.30 -0.78 -7.07
CA VAL A 20 -1.87 -2.07 -6.52
C VAL A 20 -2.17 -2.08 -5.02
N ASN A 21 -3.36 -2.57 -4.66
CA ASN A 21 -3.89 -2.54 -3.29
C ASN A 21 -3.98 -3.92 -2.62
N VAL A 22 -3.65 -4.99 -3.30
CA VAL A 22 -3.71 -6.35 -2.75
C VAL A 22 -2.66 -6.51 -1.65
N GLY A 23 -3.07 -7.06 -0.51
CA GLY A 23 -2.19 -7.35 0.61
C GLY A 23 -2.96 -7.75 1.87
N ASP A 24 -2.28 -8.39 2.80
CA ASP A 24 -2.82 -8.81 4.09
C ASP A 24 -1.79 -8.56 5.20
N GLY A 25 -2.18 -7.82 6.24
CA GLY A 25 -1.34 -7.53 7.40
C GLY A 25 -1.45 -8.58 8.50
N ARG A 26 -2.24 -9.64 8.32
CA ARG A 26 -2.36 -10.74 9.28
C ARG A 26 -1.18 -11.68 9.13
N SER A 27 -0.38 -11.77 10.18
CA SER A 27 0.73 -12.72 10.31
C SER A 27 0.97 -13.00 11.79
N VAL A 28 1.99 -13.80 12.09
CA VAL A 28 2.39 -14.15 13.45
C VAL A 28 3.27 -13.06 14.08
N SER A 29 3.32 -13.05 15.41
CA SER A 29 4.11 -12.06 16.18
C SER A 29 5.58 -12.45 16.37
N ASP A 30 6.01 -13.60 15.84
CA ASP A 30 7.39 -14.06 15.96
C ASP A 30 8.35 -13.08 15.29
N ALA A 31 9.50 -12.85 15.93
CA ALA A 31 10.54 -11.99 15.35
C ALA A 31 11.06 -12.52 14.00
N LEU A 32 11.07 -13.84 13.85
CA LEU A 32 11.39 -14.52 12.60
C LEU A 32 10.36 -15.65 12.36
N PRO A 33 9.30 -15.40 11.58
CA PRO A 33 8.31 -16.41 11.20
C PRO A 33 8.92 -17.62 10.48
N SER A 34 8.20 -18.75 10.49
CA SER A 34 8.60 -19.92 9.70
C SER A 34 8.70 -19.60 8.21
N ASP A 35 9.48 -20.40 7.48
CA ASP A 35 9.64 -20.26 6.02
C ASP A 35 8.30 -20.28 5.27
N GLU A 36 7.35 -21.10 5.72
CA GLU A 36 6.03 -21.21 5.12
C GLU A 36 5.22 -19.93 5.34
N GLN A 37 5.18 -19.42 6.57
CA GLN A 37 4.50 -18.17 6.90
C GLN A 37 5.14 -16.99 6.17
N TRP A 38 6.47 -16.90 6.16
CA TRP A 38 7.21 -15.88 5.44
C TRP A 38 6.85 -15.86 3.95
N LYS A 39 6.90 -17.02 3.29
CA LYS A 39 6.53 -17.15 1.86
C LYS A 39 5.08 -16.75 1.60
N SER A 40 4.16 -17.14 2.49
CA SER A 40 2.74 -16.79 2.36
C SER A 40 2.53 -15.27 2.41
N THR A 41 3.11 -14.61 3.43
CA THR A 41 3.02 -13.16 3.60
C THR A 41 3.73 -12.41 2.46
N TRP A 42 4.90 -12.88 2.05
CA TRP A 42 5.65 -12.29 0.94
C TRP A 42 4.88 -12.38 -0.38
N ASN A 43 4.32 -13.54 -0.69
CA ASN A 43 3.53 -13.76 -1.89
C ASN A 43 2.28 -12.88 -1.94
N SER A 44 1.55 -12.78 -0.83
CA SER A 44 0.32 -11.99 -0.77
C SER A 44 0.57 -10.48 -0.82
N ASN A 45 1.69 -9.99 -0.32
CA ASN A 45 1.99 -8.56 -0.26
C ASN A 45 2.94 -8.11 -1.38
N PHE A 46 4.14 -8.71 -1.51
CA PHE A 46 5.15 -8.23 -2.45
C PHE A 46 5.01 -8.86 -3.84
N GLU A 47 4.96 -10.20 -3.95
CA GLU A 47 4.90 -10.85 -5.27
C GLU A 47 3.62 -10.50 -6.03
N SER A 48 2.47 -10.41 -5.34
CA SER A 48 1.22 -9.96 -5.96
C SER A 48 1.34 -8.56 -6.55
N ALA A 49 2.02 -7.67 -5.85
CA ALA A 49 2.27 -6.29 -6.30
C ALA A 49 3.23 -6.25 -7.50
N LEU A 50 4.34 -6.99 -7.42
CA LEU A 50 5.31 -7.09 -8.50
C LEU A 50 4.70 -7.68 -9.78
N GLN A 51 3.91 -8.75 -9.65
CA GLN A 51 3.24 -9.37 -10.79
C GLN A 51 2.18 -8.45 -11.42
N THR A 52 1.46 -7.69 -10.60
CA THR A 52 0.49 -6.70 -11.11
C THR A 52 1.22 -5.61 -11.89
N ALA A 53 2.31 -5.07 -11.35
CA ALA A 53 3.12 -4.08 -12.04
C ALA A 53 3.65 -4.62 -13.38
N ARG A 54 4.27 -5.81 -13.41
CA ARG A 54 4.75 -6.44 -14.67
C ARG A 54 3.67 -6.62 -15.71
N THR A 55 2.47 -7.01 -15.28
CA THR A 55 1.37 -7.31 -16.19
C THR A 55 0.84 -6.05 -16.87
N PHE A 56 0.74 -4.95 -16.14
CA PHE A 56 0.10 -3.72 -16.62
C PHE A 56 1.08 -2.62 -17.04
N LEU A 57 2.38 -2.76 -16.75
CA LEU A 57 3.37 -1.75 -17.13
C LEU A 57 3.37 -1.42 -18.62
N PRO A 58 3.35 -2.39 -19.57
CA PRO A 58 3.38 -2.05 -20.98
C PRO A 58 2.24 -1.13 -21.42
N ILE A 59 1.00 -1.37 -20.94
CA ILE A 59 -0.14 -0.52 -21.30
C ILE A 59 -0.08 0.85 -20.61
N LEU A 60 0.52 0.94 -19.41
CA LEU A 60 0.75 2.22 -18.74
C LEU A 60 1.84 3.05 -19.45
N GLU A 61 2.84 2.41 -20.06
CA GLU A 61 3.85 3.12 -20.87
C GLU A 61 3.23 3.70 -22.15
N GLU A 62 2.31 2.98 -22.79
CA GLU A 62 1.55 3.44 -23.96
C GLU A 62 0.63 4.62 -23.62
N SER A 63 -0.04 4.58 -22.47
CA SER A 63 -0.97 5.63 -22.01
C SER A 63 -0.28 6.81 -21.32
N GLN A 64 1.02 6.72 -21.05
CA GLN A 64 1.76 7.65 -20.16
C GLN A 64 1.09 7.76 -18.77
N GLY A 65 0.69 6.62 -18.23
CA GLY A 65 -0.20 6.49 -17.10
C GLY A 65 0.47 6.57 -15.73
N VAL A 66 -0.27 6.09 -14.73
CA VAL A 66 0.13 6.13 -13.32
C VAL A 66 0.05 4.75 -12.69
N LEU A 67 1.10 4.36 -12.00
CA LEU A 67 1.15 3.18 -11.13
C LEU A 67 1.21 3.62 -9.67
N LEU A 68 0.20 3.28 -8.88
CA LEU A 68 0.15 3.60 -7.47
C LEU A 68 0.19 2.32 -6.64
N PHE A 69 1.16 2.22 -5.74
CA PHE A 69 1.24 1.13 -4.77
C PHE A 69 0.65 1.52 -3.43
N VAL A 70 -0.02 0.57 -2.77
CA VAL A 70 -0.46 0.70 -1.39
C VAL A 70 0.49 -0.09 -0.49
N SER A 71 1.34 0.64 0.24
CA SER A 71 2.21 0.10 1.27
C SER A 71 1.55 0.19 2.66
N SER A 72 2.29 0.59 3.67
CA SER A 72 1.85 0.83 5.05
C SER A 72 2.91 1.65 5.78
N ILE A 73 2.53 2.33 6.84
CA ILE A 73 3.52 2.91 7.78
C ILE A 73 4.44 1.84 8.39
N ALA A 74 3.97 0.60 8.51
CA ALA A 74 4.80 -0.54 8.93
C ALA A 74 5.98 -0.84 7.98
N GLY A 75 5.94 -0.35 6.74
CA GLY A 75 7.07 -0.38 5.80
C GLY A 75 8.04 0.78 5.94
N ILE A 76 7.75 1.74 6.82
CA ILE A 76 8.55 2.95 7.06
C ILE A 76 9.18 2.91 8.45
N GLU A 77 8.40 2.53 9.47
CA GLU A 77 8.84 2.48 10.86
C GLU A 77 8.43 1.17 11.54
N ALA A 78 9.14 0.79 12.60
CA ALA A 78 8.88 -0.43 13.38
C ALA A 78 7.84 -0.17 14.47
N PHE A 79 6.57 -0.42 14.17
CA PHE A 79 5.42 -0.27 15.10
C PHE A 79 4.99 -1.57 15.80
N GLY A 80 5.83 -2.61 15.82
CA GLY A 80 5.43 -3.91 16.33
C GLY A 80 4.48 -4.68 15.40
N ALA A 81 4.36 -4.28 14.14
CA ALA A 81 3.71 -5.07 13.11
C ALA A 81 4.55 -6.34 12.78
N PRO A 82 3.94 -7.41 12.25
CA PRO A 82 4.66 -8.62 11.89
C PRO A 82 5.87 -8.35 11.01
N THR A 83 7.00 -9.02 11.30
CA THR A 83 8.29 -8.76 10.64
C THR A 83 8.24 -9.03 9.14
N ASP A 84 7.64 -10.13 8.72
CA ASP A 84 7.46 -10.52 7.32
C ASP A 84 6.60 -9.50 6.55
N TYR A 85 5.51 -9.03 7.17
CA TYR A 85 4.65 -8.00 6.60
C TYR A 85 5.39 -6.65 6.45
N SER A 86 6.04 -6.18 7.51
CA SER A 86 6.81 -4.92 7.49
C SER A 86 7.89 -4.96 6.41
N THR A 87 8.62 -6.07 6.31
CA THR A 87 9.65 -6.27 5.29
C THR A 87 9.07 -6.21 3.87
N ALA A 88 7.95 -6.88 3.63
CA ALA A 88 7.29 -6.86 2.32
C ALA A 88 6.80 -5.43 1.96
N LYS A 89 6.27 -4.68 2.92
CA LYS A 89 5.81 -3.30 2.71
C LYS A 89 6.96 -2.32 2.48
N THR A 90 8.11 -2.52 3.14
CA THR A 90 9.35 -1.77 2.84
C THR A 90 9.84 -2.08 1.42
N ALA A 91 9.83 -3.35 1.02
CA ALA A 91 10.25 -3.76 -0.32
C ALA A 91 9.41 -3.11 -1.43
N ILE A 92 8.09 -2.92 -1.22
CA ILE A 92 7.21 -2.18 -2.15
C ILE A 92 7.68 -0.73 -2.32
N ILE A 93 8.03 -0.05 -1.23
CA ILE A 93 8.51 1.35 -1.27
C ILE A 93 9.80 1.43 -2.10
N ALA A 94 10.74 0.53 -1.84
CA ALA A 94 12.00 0.45 -2.58
C ALA A 94 11.77 0.13 -4.07
N LEU A 95 10.89 -0.82 -4.38
CA LEU A 95 10.50 -1.18 -5.74
C LEU A 95 9.94 0.04 -6.48
N ALA A 96 8.93 0.69 -5.91
CA ALA A 96 8.28 1.85 -6.50
C ALA A 96 9.26 2.99 -6.77
N LYS A 97 10.17 3.28 -5.83
CA LYS A 97 11.19 4.32 -5.99
C LYS A 97 12.13 4.02 -7.16
N ASN A 98 12.57 2.78 -7.29
CA ASN A 98 13.45 2.38 -8.39
C ASN A 98 12.72 2.39 -9.73
N MET A 99 11.45 1.95 -9.77
CA MET A 99 10.62 2.01 -10.97
C MET A 99 10.39 3.45 -11.42
N ALA A 100 10.03 4.35 -10.51
CA ALA A 100 9.80 5.77 -10.80
C ALA A 100 10.99 6.42 -11.54
N ARG A 101 12.21 6.15 -11.08
CA ARG A 101 13.44 6.69 -11.68
C ARG A 101 13.72 6.15 -13.08
N LYS A 102 13.29 4.93 -13.37
CA LYS A 102 13.55 4.27 -14.66
C LYS A 102 12.44 4.52 -15.68
N LEU A 103 11.21 4.77 -15.22
CA LEU A 103 10.04 4.90 -16.07
C LEU A 103 9.67 6.35 -16.38
N ALA A 104 10.23 7.33 -15.66
CA ALA A 104 10.01 8.72 -15.98
C ALA A 104 10.68 9.06 -17.33
N PRO A 105 10.02 9.89 -18.17
CA PRO A 105 8.76 10.59 -17.94
C PRO A 105 7.50 9.79 -18.33
N SER A 106 7.63 8.56 -18.86
CA SER A 106 6.52 7.82 -19.47
C SER A 106 5.46 7.38 -18.45
N VAL A 107 5.88 6.93 -17.24
CA VAL A 107 4.95 6.48 -16.20
C VAL A 107 5.33 7.13 -14.87
N ARG A 108 4.34 7.71 -14.17
CA ARG A 108 4.52 8.13 -12.79
C ARG A 108 4.27 6.94 -11.86
N VAL A 109 5.18 6.74 -10.92
CA VAL A 109 5.06 5.65 -9.93
C VAL A 109 5.18 6.22 -8.53
N ASN A 110 4.15 6.05 -7.71
CA ASN A 110 4.11 6.55 -6.34
C ASN A 110 3.59 5.48 -5.36
N VAL A 111 3.72 5.78 -4.08
CA VAL A 111 3.26 4.93 -2.97
C VAL A 111 2.38 5.75 -2.04
N ILE A 112 1.30 5.16 -1.56
CA ILE A 112 0.63 5.62 -0.33
C ILE A 112 0.97 4.65 0.80
N ALA A 113 1.20 5.19 2.00
CA ALA A 113 1.51 4.43 3.21
C ALA A 113 0.49 4.78 4.30
N PRO A 114 -0.66 4.08 4.34
CA PRO A 114 -1.67 4.29 5.35
C PRO A 114 -1.19 3.85 6.75
N GLY A 115 -1.67 4.56 7.78
CA GLY A 115 -1.66 4.13 9.16
C GLY A 115 -2.84 3.24 9.50
N ASN A 116 -3.44 3.48 10.68
CA ASN A 116 -4.58 2.71 11.16
C ASN A 116 -5.88 3.13 10.48
N VAL A 117 -6.42 2.26 9.62
CA VAL A 117 -7.68 2.46 8.88
C VAL A 117 -8.75 1.52 9.44
N TYR A 118 -9.93 2.06 9.75
CA TYR A 118 -11.06 1.24 10.18
C TYR A 118 -12.07 1.03 9.05
N PHE A 119 -12.44 -0.24 8.86
CA PHE A 119 -13.59 -0.64 8.07
C PHE A 119 -14.16 -1.96 8.60
N LYS A 120 -15.46 -2.15 8.40
CA LYS A 120 -16.17 -3.37 8.85
C LYS A 120 -15.60 -4.61 8.15
N GLY A 121 -15.23 -5.62 8.92
CA GLY A 121 -14.60 -6.86 8.43
C GLY A 121 -13.08 -6.77 8.27
N GLY A 122 -12.46 -5.62 8.52
CA GLY A 122 -11.01 -5.46 8.57
C GLY A 122 -10.38 -5.99 9.85
N SER A 123 -9.05 -5.95 9.92
CA SER A 123 -8.31 -6.43 11.10
C SER A 123 -8.66 -5.68 12.38
N TRP A 124 -8.86 -4.38 12.31
CA TRP A 124 -9.26 -3.57 13.46
C TRP A 124 -10.69 -3.84 13.92
N ASP A 125 -11.61 -4.15 13.01
CA ASP A 125 -12.99 -4.56 13.37
C ASP A 125 -12.98 -5.85 14.21
N GLY A 126 -12.10 -6.80 13.88
CA GLY A 126 -11.89 -8.00 14.69
C GLY A 126 -11.33 -7.70 16.08
N LYS A 127 -10.29 -6.87 16.18
CA LYS A 127 -9.68 -6.46 17.44
C LYS A 127 -10.67 -5.68 18.35
N ILE A 128 -11.44 -4.76 17.78
CA ILE A 128 -12.46 -3.99 18.52
C ILE A 128 -13.53 -4.90 19.12
N LYS A 129 -13.92 -5.96 18.39
CA LYS A 129 -14.89 -6.95 18.92
C LYS A 129 -14.32 -7.79 20.06
N GLN A 130 -13.01 -7.99 20.11
CA GLN A 130 -12.33 -8.71 21.19
C GLN A 130 -12.11 -7.81 22.42
N ASP A 131 -11.51 -6.65 22.22
CA ASP A 131 -11.26 -5.67 23.28
C ASP A 131 -11.27 -4.24 22.73
N LYS A 132 -12.45 -3.60 22.82
CA LYS A 132 -12.60 -2.22 22.37
C LYS A 132 -11.77 -1.24 23.21
N LYS A 133 -11.65 -1.48 24.53
CA LYS A 133 -10.95 -0.57 25.43
C LYS A 133 -9.47 -0.53 25.11
N ASP A 134 -8.85 -1.68 24.91
CA ASP A 134 -7.43 -1.78 24.52
C ASP A 134 -7.18 -1.07 23.18
N VAL A 135 -8.05 -1.28 22.19
CA VAL A 135 -7.94 -0.61 20.89
C VAL A 135 -8.10 0.91 21.01
N ASP A 136 -9.04 1.39 21.81
CA ASP A 136 -9.22 2.85 22.04
C ASP A 136 -7.98 3.45 22.71
N GLU A 137 -7.35 2.74 23.66
CA GLU A 137 -6.11 3.16 24.32
C GLU A 137 -4.92 3.17 23.34
N ILE A 138 -4.79 2.16 22.49
CA ILE A 138 -3.77 2.11 21.43
C ILE A 138 -3.91 3.33 20.51
N ILE A 139 -5.10 3.58 19.97
CA ILE A 139 -5.31 4.70 19.05
C ILE A 139 -5.02 6.03 19.74
N LYS A 140 -5.49 6.22 20.97
CA LYS A 140 -5.27 7.45 21.74
C LYS A 140 -3.79 7.70 22.06
N SER A 141 -3.01 6.65 22.28
CA SER A 141 -1.59 6.78 22.63
C SER A 141 -0.66 6.88 21.44
N THR A 142 -1.07 6.34 20.26
CA THR A 142 -0.18 6.22 19.09
C THR A 142 -0.56 7.13 17.93
N VAL A 143 -1.81 7.61 17.83
CA VAL A 143 -2.26 8.43 16.70
C VAL A 143 -2.59 9.85 17.18
N PRO A 144 -1.79 10.86 16.87
CA PRO A 144 -2.04 12.25 17.30
C PRO A 144 -3.43 12.80 16.93
N MET A 145 -4.00 12.41 15.79
CA MET A 145 -5.37 12.76 15.41
C MET A 145 -6.44 12.00 16.22
N ASN A 146 -6.04 11.10 17.12
CA ASN A 146 -6.86 10.40 18.10
C ASN A 146 -8.07 9.64 17.50
N ARG A 147 -7.93 9.11 16.30
CA ARG A 147 -8.94 8.31 15.62
C ARG A 147 -8.32 7.44 14.51
N PHE A 148 -9.09 6.48 14.06
CA PHE A 148 -8.81 5.79 12.80
C PHE A 148 -9.02 6.72 11.60
N ALA A 149 -8.27 6.47 10.53
CA ALA A 149 -8.66 6.95 9.21
C ALA A 149 -9.84 6.14 8.67
N THR A 150 -10.61 6.74 7.79
CA THR A 150 -11.62 6.07 6.98
C THR A 150 -11.02 5.61 5.64
N PRO A 151 -11.57 4.58 4.98
CA PRO A 151 -11.14 4.21 3.63
C PRO A 151 -11.23 5.37 2.63
N GLN A 152 -12.22 6.26 2.80
CA GLN A 152 -12.39 7.42 1.91
C GLN A 152 -11.22 8.39 2.01
N GLU A 153 -10.72 8.69 3.21
CA GLU A 153 -9.56 9.58 3.40
C GLU A 153 -8.30 9.03 2.71
N ILE A 154 -8.12 7.70 2.70
CA ILE A 154 -7.04 7.05 1.97
C ILE A 154 -7.27 7.13 0.45
N ALA A 155 -8.51 6.89 0.02
CA ALA A 155 -8.89 6.95 -1.40
C ALA A 155 -8.72 8.36 -1.98
N ASP A 156 -9.06 9.40 -1.24
CA ASP A 156 -8.92 10.81 -1.69
C ASP A 156 -7.44 11.14 -1.97
N SER A 157 -6.54 10.65 -1.14
CA SER A 157 -5.09 10.78 -1.35
C SER A 157 -4.60 10.00 -2.58
N ALA A 158 -5.14 8.80 -2.80
CA ALA A 158 -4.85 8.02 -3.99
C ALA A 158 -5.33 8.73 -5.26
N VAL A 159 -6.54 9.28 -5.26
CA VAL A 159 -7.09 10.06 -6.37
C VAL A 159 -6.22 11.27 -6.67
N PHE A 160 -5.75 12.01 -5.65
CA PHE A 160 -4.82 13.12 -5.85
C PHE A 160 -3.55 12.69 -6.56
N LEU A 161 -2.86 11.64 -6.09
CA LEU A 161 -1.61 11.15 -6.69
C LEU A 161 -1.81 10.60 -8.11
N CYS A 162 -2.98 10.08 -8.42
CA CYS A 162 -3.32 9.57 -9.75
C CYS A 162 -3.77 10.67 -10.73
N SER A 163 -4.12 11.85 -10.24
CA SER A 163 -4.60 12.96 -11.07
C SER A 163 -3.49 13.80 -11.70
N ASP A 164 -3.86 14.66 -12.66
CA ASP A 164 -2.97 15.65 -13.28
C ASP A 164 -2.44 16.70 -12.30
N ARG A 165 -3.09 16.86 -11.16
CA ARG A 165 -2.62 17.76 -10.09
C ARG A 165 -1.30 17.29 -9.46
N ALA A 166 -0.93 16.03 -9.66
CA ALA A 166 0.30 15.42 -9.19
C ALA A 166 1.33 15.15 -10.32
N ASN A 167 1.24 15.84 -11.45
CA ASN A 167 2.06 15.58 -12.64
C ASN A 167 3.56 15.70 -12.42
N PHE A 168 4.01 16.43 -11.40
CA PHE A 168 5.43 16.54 -11.05
C PHE A 168 5.82 15.65 -9.84
N ILE A 169 4.92 14.73 -9.44
CA ILE A 169 5.15 13.80 -8.33
C ILE A 169 5.36 12.39 -8.88
N THR A 170 6.59 11.88 -8.77
CA THR A 170 6.95 10.49 -9.04
C THR A 170 8.02 10.01 -8.06
N GLY A 171 7.95 8.76 -7.63
CA GLY A 171 8.84 8.17 -6.64
C GLY A 171 8.61 8.67 -5.21
N ALA A 172 7.48 9.29 -4.93
CA ALA A 172 7.07 9.71 -3.59
C ALA A 172 6.41 8.57 -2.82
N THR A 173 6.59 8.58 -1.50
CA THR A 173 5.78 7.82 -0.54
C THR A 173 5.00 8.81 0.29
N LEU A 174 3.68 8.85 0.10
CA LEU A 174 2.78 9.70 0.85
C LEU A 174 2.26 8.95 2.08
N VAL A 175 2.65 9.41 3.25
CA VAL A 175 2.18 8.88 4.55
C VAL A 175 0.81 9.48 4.86
N ILE A 176 -0.14 8.62 5.28
CA ILE A 176 -1.52 9.01 5.60
C ILE A 176 -1.90 8.29 6.90
N ASP A 177 -1.48 8.82 8.03
CA ASP A 177 -1.47 8.08 9.31
C ASP A 177 -1.96 8.88 10.52
N GLY A 178 -2.44 10.11 10.33
CA GLY A 178 -2.88 10.98 11.42
C GLY A 178 -1.75 11.42 12.35
N GLY A 179 -0.51 11.39 11.87
CA GLY A 179 0.70 11.78 12.61
C GLY A 179 1.30 10.63 13.44
N GLN A 180 0.96 9.38 13.14
CA GLN A 180 1.42 8.22 13.92
C GLN A 180 2.92 7.96 13.76
N THR A 181 3.49 8.14 12.57
CA THR A 181 4.95 8.04 12.36
C THR A 181 5.68 9.19 13.04
N VAL A 182 6.85 8.91 13.57
CA VAL A 182 7.69 9.90 14.32
C VAL A 182 8.97 10.27 13.59
N GLY A 183 9.33 9.53 12.55
CA GLY A 183 10.51 9.82 11.72
C GLY A 183 10.39 11.14 10.98
N VAL A 184 11.50 11.88 10.89
CA VAL A 184 11.57 13.18 10.20
C VAL A 184 11.92 13.02 8.72
N LEU A 185 12.44 11.85 8.33
CA LEU A 185 12.90 11.49 6.98
C LEU A 185 12.29 10.16 6.56
#